data_636a339efef200634bda956641de3e99
#
_entry.id   636a339efef200634bda956641de3e99
#
_cell.length_a   1.000
_cell.length_b   1.000
_cell.length_c   1.000
_cell.angle_alpha   90.00
_cell.angle_beta   90.00
_cell.angle_gamma   90.00
#
_symmetry.space_group_name_H-M   'P 1'
#
loop_
_entity.id
_entity.type
_entity.pdbx_description
1 polymer ?
#
loop_
_entity_poly.entity_id
_entity_poly.type
_entity_poly.pdbx_seq_one_letter_code
_entity_poly.pdbx_strand_id
1 'polypeptide(L)'
;MNISFSLYTRETGNNSQVISAINSSTIQKSHFSSHRKTSFIIHGFGSTGKTGWVVEMCLLLLEVENINCIAVDWKEGAKGTYVSAVNNIRVLGAEVAYFITALQKMFGYSPYEIHLIGHSLGAHTAGEAGRRIRGIRRITGLDPAGPYFEGTPAEVRLDPTDANFVDVIHSNAAHFPAAGFGMYNTTGHLDFYPNGGTVMPGCADLIPEMKQSDFEAIIADATLFGGCHHSRSHEYYFASILYPTGYLAYPCGSYEDFKKGICFPCPQEGCPMMGHYADRFPEKLKRVDQKYFLNTAADEPFATWRQKVFVKLSGVKKTRGDINLVYYDTQGTSKEYEVASGDLSQDDVYTQYLDVEINPKNTTKIEFLWNKAIFSLLWARLGAETVNIIHGADGHRSTFCGHGTVAYGDPQLLTPC
;
A
#
# COMPACT_ATOMS: atom_id res chain seq x y z
N MET A 1 -21.75 -7.65 -22.73
CA MET A 1 -20.58 -7.00 -22.10
C MET A 1 -19.63 -6.58 -23.21
N ASN A 2 -19.23 -5.31 -23.27
CA ASN A 2 -18.28 -4.84 -24.28
C ASN A 2 -16.90 -4.69 -23.60
N ILE A 3 -15.95 -5.59 -23.93
CA ILE A 3 -14.61 -5.60 -23.36
C ILE A 3 -13.64 -5.09 -24.41
N SER A 4 -12.76 -4.15 -24.03
CA SER A 4 -11.72 -3.62 -24.91
C SER A 4 -10.36 -3.59 -24.21
N PHE A 5 -9.30 -3.73 -25.01
CA PHE A 5 -7.92 -3.73 -24.55
C PHE A 5 -7.18 -2.57 -25.21
N SER A 6 -6.62 -1.68 -24.41
CA SER A 6 -5.88 -0.50 -24.86
C SER A 6 -4.41 -0.65 -24.50
N LEU A 7 -3.56 -0.76 -25.51
CA LEU A 7 -2.11 -0.89 -25.35
C LEU A 7 -1.46 0.49 -25.21
N TYR A 8 -0.65 0.64 -24.18
CA TYR A 8 0.26 1.76 -23.96
C TYR A 8 1.70 1.25 -23.99
N THR A 9 2.57 1.98 -24.67
CA THR A 9 4.01 1.71 -24.73
C THR A 9 4.76 3.05 -24.68
N ARG A 10 6.08 3.03 -24.47
CA ARG A 10 6.88 4.25 -24.50
C ARG A 10 6.81 4.98 -25.83
N GLU A 11 6.61 4.26 -26.94
CA GLU A 11 6.46 4.82 -28.27
C GLU A 11 5.12 5.55 -28.49
N THR A 12 4.08 5.09 -27.82
CA THR A 12 2.74 5.69 -27.98
C THR A 12 2.46 6.81 -26.97
N GLY A 13 3.20 6.86 -25.87
CA GLY A 13 2.97 7.83 -24.78
C GLY A 13 1.52 7.76 -24.28
N ASN A 14 0.83 8.88 -24.26
CA ASN A 14 -0.57 8.99 -23.80
C ASN A 14 -1.59 8.47 -24.83
N ASN A 15 -1.18 8.13 -26.04
CA ASN A 15 -2.08 7.66 -27.10
C ASN A 15 -2.10 6.14 -27.12
N SER A 16 -3.18 5.54 -26.61
CA SER A 16 -3.33 4.09 -26.64
C SER A 16 -3.71 3.55 -28.03
N GLN A 17 -3.34 2.31 -28.27
CA GLN A 17 -3.77 1.54 -29.43
C GLN A 17 -4.78 0.47 -28.98
N VAL A 18 -5.97 0.48 -29.58
CA VAL A 18 -6.95 -0.59 -29.31
C VAL A 18 -6.51 -1.85 -30.03
N ILE A 19 -6.35 -2.92 -29.26
CA ILE A 19 -5.89 -4.24 -29.75
C ILE A 19 -6.91 -5.32 -29.39
N SER A 20 -6.99 -6.38 -30.20
CA SER A 20 -7.99 -7.42 -30.07
C SER A 20 -7.42 -8.81 -30.40
N ALA A 21 -7.68 -9.77 -29.53
CA ALA A 21 -7.35 -11.17 -29.78
C ALA A 21 -8.20 -11.81 -30.89
N ILE A 22 -9.44 -11.29 -31.10
CA ILE A 22 -10.33 -11.73 -32.18
C ILE A 22 -9.81 -11.24 -33.54
N ASN A 23 -9.32 -10.00 -33.58
CA ASN A 23 -8.67 -9.44 -34.76
C ASN A 23 -7.16 -9.30 -34.51
N SER A 24 -6.44 -10.40 -34.67
CA SER A 24 -5.01 -10.49 -34.39
C SER A 24 -4.17 -9.49 -35.18
N SER A 25 -4.65 -9.00 -36.33
CA SER A 25 -3.94 -7.99 -37.13
C SER A 25 -3.80 -6.66 -36.36
N THR A 26 -4.67 -6.36 -35.40
CA THR A 26 -4.56 -5.17 -34.55
C THR A 26 -3.36 -5.24 -33.62
N ILE A 27 -3.04 -6.43 -33.10
CA ILE A 27 -1.85 -6.65 -32.27
C ILE A 27 -0.58 -6.57 -33.13
N GLN A 28 -0.58 -7.22 -34.30
CA GLN A 28 0.59 -7.24 -35.22
C GLN A 28 0.97 -5.85 -35.73
N LYS A 29 -0.03 -4.96 -35.93
CA LYS A 29 0.17 -3.59 -36.42
C LYS A 29 0.41 -2.58 -35.30
N SER A 30 0.30 -3.01 -34.04
CA SER A 30 0.53 -2.15 -32.89
C SER A 30 2.02 -2.09 -32.48
N HIS A 31 2.33 -1.30 -31.46
CA HIS A 31 3.65 -1.25 -30.84
C HIS A 31 3.86 -2.36 -29.78
N PHE A 32 3.00 -3.38 -29.74
CA PHE A 32 3.23 -4.55 -28.91
C PHE A 32 4.57 -5.22 -29.27
N SER A 33 5.38 -5.47 -28.26
CA SER A 33 6.67 -6.17 -28.46
C SER A 33 6.70 -7.43 -27.60
N SER A 34 6.94 -8.59 -28.23
CA SER A 34 7.10 -9.87 -27.55
C SER A 34 8.40 -9.99 -26.73
N HIS A 35 9.30 -9.03 -26.87
CA HIS A 35 10.54 -8.94 -26.07
C HIS A 35 10.38 -8.14 -24.77
N ARG A 36 9.19 -7.61 -24.50
CA ARG A 36 8.86 -6.84 -23.30
C ARG A 36 7.93 -7.64 -22.41
N LYS A 37 8.04 -7.45 -21.10
CA LYS A 37 7.01 -7.89 -20.16
C LYS A 37 5.67 -7.18 -20.46
N THR A 38 4.57 -7.80 -20.07
CA THR A 38 3.23 -7.24 -20.27
C THR A 38 2.51 -7.13 -18.93
N SER A 39 2.01 -5.93 -18.62
CA SER A 39 1.12 -5.70 -17.47
C SER A 39 -0.30 -5.46 -17.97
N PHE A 40 -1.29 -6.16 -17.41
CA PHE A 40 -2.72 -5.90 -17.61
C PHE A 40 -3.26 -5.18 -16.39
N ILE A 41 -3.93 -4.05 -16.59
CA ILE A 41 -4.56 -3.27 -15.51
C ILE A 41 -6.07 -3.44 -15.59
N ILE A 42 -6.68 -3.98 -14.53
CA ILE A 42 -8.08 -4.43 -14.53
C ILE A 42 -8.85 -3.69 -13.43
N HIS A 43 -9.79 -2.84 -13.83
CA HIS A 43 -10.61 -2.08 -12.89
C HIS A 43 -11.74 -2.91 -12.26
N GLY A 44 -12.33 -2.36 -11.19
CA GLY A 44 -13.46 -2.93 -10.46
C GLY A 44 -14.83 -2.38 -10.88
N PHE A 45 -15.79 -2.57 -9.98
CA PHE A 45 -17.18 -2.13 -10.14
C PHE A 45 -17.29 -0.61 -10.30
N GLY A 46 -18.16 -0.15 -11.19
CA GLY A 46 -18.44 1.26 -11.41
C GLY A 46 -17.33 2.08 -12.08
N SER A 47 -16.21 1.45 -12.46
CA SER A 47 -15.02 2.11 -13.01
C SER A 47 -14.89 1.91 -14.54
N THR A 48 -13.78 2.38 -15.11
CA THR A 48 -13.47 2.30 -16.56
C THR A 48 -11.98 2.11 -16.78
N GLY A 49 -11.62 1.41 -17.87
CA GLY A 49 -10.23 1.23 -18.30
C GLY A 49 -9.70 2.32 -19.25
N LYS A 50 -10.50 3.36 -19.56
CA LYS A 50 -10.15 4.38 -20.55
C LYS A 50 -9.71 5.72 -19.96
N THR A 51 -9.90 5.93 -18.66
CA THR A 51 -9.56 7.17 -17.96
C THR A 51 -9.17 6.88 -16.50
N GLY A 52 -8.68 7.91 -15.80
CA GLY A 52 -8.37 7.84 -14.37
C GLY A 52 -7.23 6.87 -14.07
N TRP A 53 -7.29 6.28 -12.90
CA TRP A 53 -6.19 5.51 -12.30
C TRP A 53 -5.65 4.36 -13.18
N VAL A 54 -6.46 3.74 -14.04
CA VAL A 54 -6.00 2.65 -14.92
C VAL A 54 -5.01 3.15 -15.97
N VAL A 55 -5.29 4.30 -16.55
CA VAL A 55 -4.40 4.95 -17.53
C VAL A 55 -3.16 5.49 -16.83
N GLU A 56 -3.33 6.16 -15.68
CA GLU A 56 -2.22 6.68 -14.86
C GLU A 56 -1.27 5.56 -14.46
N MET A 57 -1.79 4.38 -14.05
CA MET A 57 -0.98 3.19 -13.74
C MET A 57 -0.11 2.80 -14.93
N CYS A 58 -0.68 2.72 -16.13
CA CYS A 58 0.10 2.39 -17.32
C CYS A 58 1.20 3.41 -17.58
N LEU A 59 0.90 4.71 -17.47
CA LEU A 59 1.88 5.77 -17.72
C LEU A 59 3.02 5.72 -16.70
N LEU A 60 2.71 5.58 -15.42
CA LEU A 60 3.73 5.46 -14.36
C LEU A 60 4.62 4.22 -14.53
N LEU A 61 4.03 3.08 -14.86
CA LEU A 61 4.82 1.87 -15.13
C LEU A 61 5.78 2.06 -16.31
N LEU A 62 5.37 2.79 -17.35
CA LEU A 62 6.20 3.08 -18.52
C LEU A 62 7.35 4.06 -18.22
N GLU A 63 7.24 4.89 -17.19
CA GLU A 63 8.35 5.74 -16.73
C GLU A 63 9.52 4.90 -16.21
N VAL A 64 9.22 3.87 -15.40
CA VAL A 64 10.24 3.07 -14.72
C VAL A 64 10.64 1.81 -15.49
N GLU A 65 9.76 1.23 -16.30
CA GLU A 65 10.00 0.00 -17.05
C GLU A 65 9.60 0.12 -18.52
N ASN A 66 10.37 -0.54 -19.41
CA ASN A 66 9.99 -0.66 -20.83
C ASN A 66 9.13 -1.90 -21.04
N ILE A 67 7.84 -1.77 -20.87
CA ILE A 67 6.85 -2.85 -20.93
C ILE A 67 5.75 -2.59 -21.97
N ASN A 68 4.94 -3.60 -22.24
CA ASN A 68 3.61 -3.42 -22.81
C ASN A 68 2.63 -3.21 -21.63
N CYS A 69 1.91 -2.09 -21.56
CA CYS A 69 0.85 -1.92 -20.57
C CYS A 69 -0.50 -1.98 -21.26
N ILE A 70 -1.38 -2.88 -20.82
CA ILE A 70 -2.70 -3.12 -21.42
C ILE A 70 -3.76 -2.76 -20.40
N ALA A 71 -4.45 -1.65 -20.65
CA ALA A 71 -5.63 -1.25 -19.89
C ALA A 71 -6.84 -2.07 -20.36
N VAL A 72 -7.48 -2.77 -19.44
CA VAL A 72 -8.66 -3.60 -19.69
C VAL A 72 -9.91 -2.79 -19.34
N ASP A 73 -10.73 -2.47 -20.33
CA ASP A 73 -11.99 -1.76 -20.13
C ASP A 73 -13.18 -2.70 -20.28
N TRP A 74 -13.91 -2.84 -19.18
CA TRP A 74 -15.17 -3.61 -19.14
C TRP A 74 -16.31 -2.80 -18.53
N LYS A 75 -16.25 -1.47 -18.70
CA LYS A 75 -17.19 -0.49 -18.14
C LYS A 75 -18.65 -0.92 -18.27
N GLU A 76 -19.07 -1.46 -19.42
CA GLU A 76 -20.44 -1.88 -19.62
C GLU A 76 -20.83 -3.11 -18.79
N GLY A 77 -19.86 -3.98 -18.46
CA GLY A 77 -20.06 -5.12 -17.56
C GLY A 77 -19.93 -4.77 -16.08
N ALA A 78 -19.27 -3.64 -15.78
CA ALA A 78 -19.05 -3.12 -14.45
C ALA A 78 -20.15 -2.16 -13.96
N LYS A 79 -21.16 -1.90 -14.78
CA LYS A 79 -22.33 -1.06 -14.47
C LYS A 79 -23.50 -1.91 -13.98
N GLY A 80 -24.51 -1.24 -13.44
CA GLY A 80 -25.75 -1.84 -13.00
C GLY A 80 -25.65 -2.37 -11.57
N THR A 81 -26.18 -3.55 -11.29
CA THR A 81 -26.09 -4.11 -9.95
C THR A 81 -24.74 -4.78 -9.70
N TYR A 82 -24.28 -4.71 -8.46
CA TYR A 82 -23.04 -5.36 -8.05
C TYR A 82 -23.05 -6.87 -8.33
N VAL A 83 -24.18 -7.55 -8.05
CA VAL A 83 -24.37 -8.98 -8.33
C VAL A 83 -24.16 -9.30 -9.81
N SER A 84 -24.67 -8.45 -10.71
CA SER A 84 -24.44 -8.61 -12.14
C SER A 84 -22.96 -8.48 -12.50
N ALA A 85 -22.27 -7.49 -11.92
CA ALA A 85 -20.83 -7.30 -12.11
C ALA A 85 -19.99 -8.47 -11.57
N VAL A 86 -20.35 -9.01 -10.40
CA VAL A 86 -19.72 -10.23 -9.81
C VAL A 86 -19.85 -11.42 -10.77
N ASN A 87 -21.01 -11.63 -11.38
CA ASN A 87 -21.18 -12.72 -12.37
C ASN A 87 -20.35 -12.47 -13.65
N ASN A 88 -20.19 -11.22 -14.05
CA ASN A 88 -19.47 -10.85 -15.28
C ASN A 88 -17.95 -11.08 -15.17
N ILE A 89 -17.35 -11.10 -13.98
CA ILE A 89 -15.89 -11.28 -13.85
C ILE A 89 -15.40 -12.63 -14.40
N ARG A 90 -16.24 -13.67 -14.38
CA ARG A 90 -15.87 -14.97 -14.95
C ARG A 90 -15.69 -14.92 -16.46
N VAL A 91 -16.57 -14.17 -17.12
CA VAL A 91 -16.46 -13.93 -18.58
C VAL A 91 -15.27 -13.03 -18.87
N LEU A 92 -15.09 -11.95 -18.10
CA LEU A 92 -13.96 -11.05 -18.24
C LEU A 92 -12.62 -11.77 -18.03
N GLY A 93 -12.50 -12.61 -17.00
CA GLY A 93 -11.30 -13.42 -16.75
C GLY A 93 -11.01 -14.40 -17.90
N ALA A 94 -12.07 -14.99 -18.48
CA ALA A 94 -11.94 -15.85 -19.66
C ALA A 94 -11.44 -15.07 -20.90
N GLU A 95 -11.91 -13.82 -21.10
CA GLU A 95 -11.47 -12.95 -22.20
C GLU A 95 -10.00 -12.51 -22.04
N VAL A 96 -9.57 -12.18 -20.79
CA VAL A 96 -8.17 -11.91 -20.51
C VAL A 96 -7.29 -13.15 -20.79
N ALA A 97 -7.73 -14.33 -20.34
CA ALA A 97 -7.04 -15.59 -20.63
C ALA A 97 -6.99 -15.91 -22.14
N TYR A 98 -8.07 -15.65 -22.85
CA TYR A 98 -8.10 -15.80 -24.31
C TYR A 98 -7.12 -14.87 -25.01
N PHE A 99 -7.02 -13.61 -24.56
CA PHE A 99 -6.05 -12.65 -25.07
C PHE A 99 -4.62 -13.14 -24.86
N ILE A 100 -4.30 -13.62 -23.65
CA ILE A 100 -2.98 -14.21 -23.33
C ILE A 100 -2.69 -15.42 -24.22
N THR A 101 -3.67 -16.30 -24.42
CA THR A 101 -3.55 -17.46 -25.32
C THR A 101 -3.26 -17.03 -26.76
N ALA A 102 -3.87 -15.93 -27.22
CA ALA A 102 -3.56 -15.39 -28.54
C ALA A 102 -2.10 -14.91 -28.64
N LEU A 103 -1.58 -14.22 -27.63
CA LEU A 103 -0.16 -13.82 -27.56
C LEU A 103 0.78 -15.03 -27.60
N GLN A 104 0.45 -16.09 -26.84
CA GLN A 104 1.23 -17.34 -26.86
C GLN A 104 1.27 -17.95 -28.27
N LYS A 105 0.12 -18.04 -28.93
CA LYS A 105 0.02 -18.64 -30.27
C LYS A 105 0.71 -17.81 -31.36
N MET A 106 0.60 -16.48 -31.29
CA MET A 106 1.13 -15.55 -32.29
C MET A 106 2.63 -15.35 -32.19
N PHE A 107 3.16 -15.27 -30.96
CA PHE A 107 4.53 -14.83 -30.70
C PHE A 107 5.35 -15.83 -29.88
N GLY A 108 4.78 -16.98 -29.48
CA GLY A 108 5.41 -17.86 -28.49
C GLY A 108 5.57 -17.17 -27.12
N TYR A 109 4.72 -16.18 -26.82
CA TYR A 109 4.87 -15.32 -25.65
C TYR A 109 4.65 -16.10 -24.36
N SER A 110 5.61 -16.03 -23.43
CA SER A 110 5.54 -16.80 -22.19
C SER A 110 4.59 -16.14 -21.17
N PRO A 111 3.70 -16.88 -20.51
CA PRO A 111 2.94 -16.38 -19.37
C PRO A 111 3.81 -15.85 -18.23
N TYR A 112 5.05 -16.31 -18.13
CA TYR A 112 6.03 -15.81 -17.16
C TYR A 112 6.44 -14.35 -17.39
N GLU A 113 6.13 -13.77 -18.54
CA GLU A 113 6.33 -12.34 -18.82
C GLU A 113 5.13 -11.48 -18.44
N ILE A 114 4.05 -12.07 -17.86
CA ILE A 114 2.79 -11.40 -17.59
C ILE A 114 2.64 -11.06 -16.11
N HIS A 115 2.19 -9.83 -15.85
CA HIS A 115 1.74 -9.33 -14.57
C HIS A 115 0.29 -8.83 -14.71
N LEU A 116 -0.63 -9.39 -13.93
CA LEU A 116 -2.01 -8.91 -13.83
C LEU A 116 -2.16 -8.05 -12.58
N ILE A 117 -2.63 -6.83 -12.73
CA ILE A 117 -2.89 -5.88 -11.63
C ILE A 117 -4.37 -5.57 -11.61
N GLY A 118 -5.08 -6.02 -10.61
CA GLY A 118 -6.53 -5.89 -10.51
C GLY A 118 -6.96 -5.19 -9.24
N HIS A 119 -7.89 -4.23 -9.35
CA HIS A 119 -8.50 -3.55 -8.22
C HIS A 119 -9.91 -4.08 -7.97
N SER A 120 -10.27 -4.33 -6.69
CA SER A 120 -11.63 -4.73 -6.32
C SER A 120 -12.07 -6.01 -7.06
N LEU A 121 -13.17 -5.98 -7.83
CA LEU A 121 -13.58 -7.08 -8.71
C LEU A 121 -12.52 -7.44 -9.76
N GLY A 122 -11.69 -6.48 -10.17
CA GLY A 122 -10.57 -6.72 -11.08
C GLY A 122 -9.52 -7.68 -10.51
N ALA A 123 -9.33 -7.72 -9.19
CA ALA A 123 -8.43 -8.66 -8.54
C ALA A 123 -8.92 -10.11 -8.70
N HIS A 124 -10.21 -10.36 -8.51
CA HIS A 124 -10.79 -11.69 -8.74
C HIS A 124 -10.84 -12.06 -10.21
N THR A 125 -11.00 -11.06 -11.09
CA THR A 125 -10.84 -11.26 -12.55
C THR A 125 -9.43 -11.74 -12.91
N ALA A 126 -8.41 -11.13 -12.29
CA ALA A 126 -7.02 -11.56 -12.48
C ALA A 126 -6.80 -13.00 -11.99
N GLY A 127 -7.37 -13.38 -10.85
CA GLY A 127 -7.38 -14.76 -10.35
C GLY A 127 -8.06 -15.72 -11.32
N GLU A 128 -9.24 -15.37 -11.84
CA GLU A 128 -9.96 -16.17 -12.82
C GLU A 128 -9.15 -16.39 -14.12
N ALA A 129 -8.44 -15.36 -14.58
CA ALA A 129 -7.52 -15.51 -15.72
C ALA A 129 -6.32 -16.41 -15.37
N GLY A 130 -5.77 -16.26 -14.16
CA GLY A 130 -4.65 -17.05 -13.65
C GLY A 130 -4.93 -18.54 -13.58
N ARG A 131 -6.12 -18.92 -13.09
CA ARG A 131 -6.57 -20.33 -13.09
C ARG A 131 -6.64 -20.94 -14.47
N ARG A 132 -6.96 -20.13 -15.50
CA ARG A 132 -7.04 -20.58 -16.91
C ARG A 132 -5.70 -20.65 -17.61
N ILE A 133 -4.74 -19.80 -17.20
CA ILE A 133 -3.41 -19.69 -17.80
C ILE A 133 -2.35 -20.03 -16.75
N ARG A 134 -1.85 -21.22 -16.78
CA ARG A 134 -0.77 -21.62 -15.86
C ARG A 134 0.54 -20.90 -16.17
N GLY A 135 1.26 -20.53 -15.12
CA GLY A 135 2.60 -19.97 -15.23
C GLY A 135 2.65 -18.44 -15.36
N ILE A 136 1.54 -17.73 -15.16
CA ILE A 136 1.55 -16.27 -15.02
C ILE A 136 2.56 -15.89 -13.94
N ARG A 137 3.45 -14.92 -14.23
CA ARG A 137 4.53 -14.54 -13.33
C ARG A 137 4.00 -13.96 -12.01
N ARG A 138 3.07 -12.97 -12.08
CA ARG A 138 2.59 -12.24 -10.92
C ARG A 138 1.13 -11.82 -11.08
N ILE A 139 0.40 -11.87 -9.99
CA ILE A 139 -0.87 -11.16 -9.82
C ILE A 139 -0.74 -10.25 -8.62
N THR A 140 -1.13 -8.98 -8.78
CA THR A 140 -1.29 -8.02 -7.67
C THR A 140 -2.76 -7.70 -7.49
N GLY A 141 -3.29 -8.04 -6.31
CA GLY A 141 -4.65 -7.70 -5.89
C GLY A 141 -4.64 -6.39 -5.11
N LEU A 142 -5.30 -5.36 -5.63
CA LEU A 142 -5.46 -4.07 -4.99
C LEU A 142 -6.83 -4.02 -4.33
N ASP A 143 -6.87 -4.21 -3.02
CA ASP A 143 -8.06 -4.32 -2.19
C ASP A 143 -9.15 -5.22 -2.82
N PRO A 144 -8.88 -6.54 -2.97
CA PRO A 144 -9.80 -7.48 -3.60
C PRO A 144 -11.20 -7.38 -2.98
N ALA A 145 -12.25 -7.38 -3.80
CA ALA A 145 -13.61 -7.18 -3.33
C ALA A 145 -14.03 -8.24 -2.28
N GLY A 146 -14.55 -7.81 -1.13
CA GLY A 146 -15.02 -8.68 -0.04
C GLY A 146 -16.40 -9.30 -0.30
N PRO A 147 -17.43 -8.50 -0.65
CA PRO A 147 -18.77 -9.01 -0.83
C PRO A 147 -18.85 -10.11 -1.91
N TYR A 148 -19.46 -11.25 -1.57
CA TYR A 148 -19.56 -12.49 -2.36
C TYR A 148 -18.26 -13.28 -2.55
N PHE A 149 -17.12 -12.82 -2.00
CA PHE A 149 -15.83 -13.52 -2.12
C PHE A 149 -15.25 -13.92 -0.77
N GLU A 150 -15.46 -13.11 0.28
CA GLU A 150 -14.98 -13.42 1.63
C GLU A 150 -15.54 -14.76 2.12
N GLY A 151 -14.65 -15.65 2.60
CA GLY A 151 -15.04 -16.99 3.08
C GLY A 151 -15.41 -17.99 1.99
N THR A 152 -15.32 -17.64 0.70
CA THR A 152 -15.59 -18.57 -0.41
C THR A 152 -14.38 -19.47 -0.70
N PRO A 153 -14.60 -20.64 -1.36
CA PRO A 153 -13.50 -21.47 -1.84
C PRO A 153 -12.56 -20.75 -2.81
N ALA A 154 -11.31 -21.22 -2.90
CA ALA A 154 -10.25 -20.65 -3.74
C ALA A 154 -10.66 -20.49 -5.22
N GLU A 155 -11.47 -21.41 -5.73
CA GLU A 155 -11.94 -21.40 -7.12
C GLU A 155 -12.86 -20.21 -7.45
N VAL A 156 -13.35 -19.49 -6.44
CA VAL A 156 -14.28 -18.37 -6.62
C VAL A 156 -13.56 -17.01 -6.56
N ARG A 157 -12.47 -16.95 -5.84
CA ARG A 157 -11.75 -15.71 -5.50
C ARG A 157 -10.28 -15.75 -5.92
N LEU A 158 -9.58 -14.64 -5.81
CA LEU A 158 -8.13 -14.61 -5.92
C LEU A 158 -7.47 -15.52 -4.88
N ASP A 159 -6.46 -16.27 -5.30
CA ASP A 159 -5.79 -17.27 -4.48
C ASP A 159 -4.28 -17.36 -4.84
N PRO A 160 -3.40 -17.78 -3.90
CA PRO A 160 -1.97 -17.89 -4.20
C PRO A 160 -1.64 -18.83 -5.38
N THR A 161 -2.51 -19.80 -5.68
CA THR A 161 -2.29 -20.76 -6.77
C THR A 161 -2.56 -20.20 -8.16
N ASP A 162 -3.12 -19.00 -8.26
CA ASP A 162 -3.50 -18.36 -9.52
C ASP A 162 -2.30 -17.82 -10.33
N ALA A 163 -1.14 -17.64 -9.70
CA ALA A 163 0.11 -17.25 -10.36
C ALA A 163 1.35 -17.79 -9.63
N ASN A 164 2.53 -17.64 -10.23
CA ASN A 164 3.79 -17.99 -9.57
C ASN A 164 4.04 -17.11 -8.33
N PHE A 165 3.53 -15.88 -8.34
CA PHE A 165 3.55 -14.98 -7.19
C PHE A 165 2.28 -14.15 -7.15
N VAL A 166 1.62 -14.09 -6.00
CA VAL A 166 0.44 -13.27 -5.74
C VAL A 166 0.70 -12.38 -4.53
N ASP A 167 0.55 -11.08 -4.70
CA ASP A 167 0.64 -10.10 -3.61
C ASP A 167 -0.63 -9.25 -3.54
N VAL A 168 -1.02 -8.87 -2.34
CA VAL A 168 -2.29 -8.20 -2.07
C VAL A 168 -2.10 -7.02 -1.15
N ILE A 169 -2.73 -5.89 -1.45
CA ILE A 169 -2.84 -4.72 -0.56
C ILE A 169 -4.27 -4.63 -0.08
N HIS A 170 -4.48 -4.74 1.23
CA HIS A 170 -5.78 -4.62 1.90
C HIS A 170 -5.91 -3.22 2.48
N SER A 171 -6.80 -2.39 1.94
CA SER A 171 -6.97 -1.00 2.38
C SER A 171 -8.35 -0.65 2.93
N ASN A 172 -9.37 -1.48 2.63
CA ASN A 172 -10.73 -1.31 3.16
C ASN A 172 -11.32 -2.64 3.62
N ALA A 173 -10.54 -3.44 4.31
CA ALA A 173 -10.84 -4.81 4.74
C ALA A 173 -11.52 -4.84 6.12
N ALA A 174 -12.66 -4.18 6.28
CA ALA A 174 -13.40 -4.17 7.53
C ALA A 174 -14.45 -5.29 7.61
N HIS A 175 -14.50 -5.99 8.76
CA HIS A 175 -15.54 -6.96 9.02
C HIS A 175 -16.89 -6.31 9.32
N PHE A 176 -17.96 -7.00 8.91
CA PHE A 176 -19.31 -6.67 9.37
C PHE A 176 -19.35 -6.60 10.92
N PRO A 177 -20.00 -5.59 11.54
CA PRO A 177 -20.92 -4.62 10.95
C PRO A 177 -20.24 -3.38 10.32
N ALA A 178 -18.92 -3.25 10.35
CA ALA A 178 -18.25 -2.19 9.62
C ALA A 178 -18.22 -2.52 8.11
N ALA A 179 -18.62 -1.54 7.28
CA ALA A 179 -18.77 -1.76 5.85
C ALA A 179 -17.45 -1.58 5.11
N GLY A 180 -16.61 -2.61 5.15
CA GLY A 180 -15.47 -2.70 4.24
C GLY A 180 -15.86 -3.28 2.89
N PHE A 181 -15.30 -2.76 1.82
CA PHE A 181 -15.48 -3.29 0.47
C PHE A 181 -14.42 -4.32 0.10
N GLY A 182 -13.28 -4.33 0.79
CA GLY A 182 -12.18 -5.25 0.59
C GLY A 182 -12.29 -6.53 1.42
N MET A 183 -11.57 -7.57 0.98
CA MET A 183 -11.43 -8.81 1.73
C MET A 183 -10.55 -8.61 2.97
N TYR A 184 -10.94 -9.26 4.07
CA TYR A 184 -10.14 -9.28 5.30
C TYR A 184 -9.16 -10.46 5.35
N ASN A 185 -9.57 -11.63 4.84
CA ASN A 185 -8.71 -12.80 4.83
C ASN A 185 -7.59 -12.68 3.81
N THR A 186 -6.48 -13.35 4.10
CA THR A 186 -5.35 -13.46 3.18
C THR A 186 -5.76 -14.19 1.90
N THR A 187 -5.24 -13.73 0.77
CA THR A 187 -5.50 -14.29 -0.56
C THR A 187 -4.25 -14.30 -1.44
N GLY A 188 -3.09 -13.93 -0.90
CA GLY A 188 -1.82 -13.88 -1.58
C GLY A 188 -0.73 -14.74 -0.94
N HIS A 189 0.43 -14.74 -1.55
CA HIS A 189 1.67 -15.16 -0.89
C HIS A 189 2.16 -14.10 0.09
N LEU A 190 1.97 -12.81 -0.27
CA LEU A 190 2.21 -11.66 0.60
C LEU A 190 0.92 -10.84 0.68
N ASP A 191 0.38 -10.69 1.88
CA ASP A 191 -0.81 -9.89 2.16
C ASP A 191 -0.43 -8.69 3.04
N PHE A 192 -0.49 -7.49 2.47
CA PHE A 192 -0.12 -6.24 3.11
C PHE A 192 -1.35 -5.54 3.70
N TYR A 193 -1.25 -5.15 4.95
CA TYR A 193 -2.29 -4.45 5.70
C TYR A 193 -1.78 -3.08 6.18
N PRO A 194 -1.70 -2.07 5.27
CA PRO A 194 -1.35 -0.72 5.70
C PRO A 194 -2.36 -0.19 6.71
N ASN A 195 -1.87 0.40 7.81
CA ASN A 195 -2.68 0.94 8.90
C ASN A 195 -3.71 -0.05 9.47
N GLY A 196 -3.38 -1.35 9.44
CA GLY A 196 -4.29 -2.41 9.86
C GLY A 196 -5.28 -2.87 8.79
N GLY A 197 -5.24 -2.31 7.58
CA GLY A 197 -6.01 -2.73 6.42
C GLY A 197 -7.47 -2.24 6.38
N THR A 198 -7.90 -1.37 7.30
CA THR A 198 -9.31 -0.97 7.41
C THR A 198 -9.56 0.50 7.14
N VAL A 199 -8.87 1.39 7.85
CA VAL A 199 -9.01 2.85 7.78
C VAL A 199 -7.69 3.46 7.38
N MET A 200 -7.70 4.25 6.30
CA MET A 200 -6.50 4.87 5.76
C MET A 200 -6.39 6.33 6.19
N PRO A 201 -5.20 6.80 6.61
CA PRO A 201 -4.97 8.21 6.94
C PRO A 201 -5.31 9.12 5.77
N GLY A 202 -5.80 10.33 6.09
CA GLY A 202 -6.20 11.34 5.08
C GLY A 202 -7.54 11.08 4.41
N CYS A 203 -8.19 9.94 4.66
CA CYS A 203 -9.55 9.69 4.22
C CYS A 203 -10.55 10.24 5.26
N ALA A 204 -11.46 11.11 4.81
CA ALA A 204 -12.50 11.68 5.67
C ALA A 204 -13.72 10.76 5.85
N ASP A 205 -13.82 9.73 5.03
CA ASP A 205 -14.97 8.84 5.01
C ASP A 205 -15.01 8.03 6.31
N LEU A 206 -16.12 8.14 7.02
CA LEU A 206 -16.39 7.22 8.12
C LEU A 206 -16.82 5.87 7.52
N ILE A 207 -16.25 4.77 8.02
CA ILE A 207 -16.80 3.45 7.74
C ILE A 207 -18.04 3.28 8.63
N PRO A 208 -19.26 3.40 8.08
CA PRO A 208 -20.45 3.35 8.91
C PRO A 208 -20.67 1.94 9.46
N GLU A 209 -21.12 1.86 10.72
CA GLU A 209 -21.75 0.62 11.19
C GLU A 209 -23.09 0.45 10.46
N MET A 210 -23.26 -0.66 9.78
CA MET A 210 -24.42 -0.89 8.93
C MET A 210 -25.20 -2.14 9.34
N LYS A 211 -26.52 -2.09 9.15
CA LYS A 211 -27.35 -3.30 9.16
C LYS A 211 -27.17 -4.05 7.84
N GLN A 212 -27.42 -5.37 7.88
CA GLN A 212 -27.33 -6.21 6.68
C GLN A 212 -28.16 -5.66 5.49
N SER A 213 -29.36 -5.09 5.77
CA SER A 213 -30.23 -4.48 4.77
C SER A 213 -29.63 -3.25 4.09
N ASP A 214 -28.85 -2.46 4.84
CA ASP A 214 -28.24 -1.24 4.34
C ASP A 214 -27.01 -1.56 3.49
N PHE A 215 -26.31 -2.64 3.80
CA PHE A 215 -25.20 -3.15 3.03
C PHE A 215 -25.63 -3.58 1.62
N GLU A 216 -26.77 -4.28 1.49
CA GLU A 216 -27.33 -4.65 0.19
C GLU A 216 -27.73 -3.42 -0.64
N ALA A 217 -28.23 -2.36 -0.02
CA ALA A 217 -28.56 -1.10 -0.68
C ALA A 217 -27.31 -0.33 -1.17
N ILE A 218 -26.23 -0.35 -0.38
CA ILE A 218 -24.96 0.31 -0.74
C ILE A 218 -24.23 -0.45 -1.84
N ILE A 219 -24.23 -1.79 -1.80
CA ILE A 219 -23.69 -2.60 -2.90
C ILE A 219 -24.47 -2.36 -4.21
N ALA A 220 -25.73 -1.97 -4.11
CA ALA A 220 -26.52 -1.60 -5.28
C ALA A 220 -26.15 -0.25 -5.88
N ASP A 221 -25.51 0.66 -5.14
CA ASP A 221 -25.10 1.98 -5.59
C ASP A 221 -23.59 2.02 -5.90
N ALA A 222 -23.26 1.98 -7.20
CA ALA A 222 -21.90 2.02 -7.69
C ALA A 222 -21.11 3.28 -7.24
N THR A 223 -21.81 4.38 -6.93
CA THR A 223 -21.15 5.64 -6.51
C THR A 223 -20.57 5.57 -5.11
N LEU A 224 -21.07 4.67 -4.26
CA LEU A 224 -20.60 4.44 -2.90
C LEU A 224 -19.44 3.44 -2.84
N PHE A 225 -19.24 2.63 -3.90
CA PHE A 225 -18.21 1.58 -3.95
C PHE A 225 -16.79 2.09 -4.21
N GLY A 226 -16.62 3.37 -4.50
CA GLY A 226 -15.33 4.00 -4.80
C GLY A 226 -14.75 4.83 -3.66
N GLY A 227 -15.09 4.52 -2.39
CA GLY A 227 -14.66 5.31 -1.24
C GLY A 227 -13.12 5.44 -1.14
N CYS A 228 -12.67 6.51 -0.49
CA CYS A 228 -11.25 6.85 -0.32
C CYS A 228 -10.43 5.67 0.18
N HIS A 229 -10.90 4.96 1.21
CA HIS A 229 -10.18 3.81 1.78
C HIS A 229 -9.96 2.69 0.77
N HIS A 230 -10.97 2.35 -0.04
CA HIS A 230 -10.88 1.31 -1.06
C HIS A 230 -9.92 1.70 -2.18
N SER A 231 -9.92 2.98 -2.57
CA SER A 231 -9.02 3.52 -3.60
C SER A 231 -7.56 3.61 -3.16
N ARG A 232 -7.27 3.76 -1.86
CA ARG A 232 -5.90 3.85 -1.33
C ARG A 232 -4.99 2.70 -1.78
N SER A 233 -5.51 1.52 -2.04
CA SER A 233 -4.71 0.39 -2.51
C SER A 233 -3.98 0.68 -3.82
N HIS A 234 -4.64 1.30 -4.79
CA HIS A 234 -3.99 1.69 -6.04
C HIS A 234 -3.13 2.95 -5.90
N GLU A 235 -3.49 3.90 -5.04
CA GLU A 235 -2.67 5.09 -4.76
C GLU A 235 -1.34 4.69 -4.09
N TYR A 236 -1.37 3.77 -3.12
CA TYR A 236 -0.14 3.22 -2.53
C TYR A 236 0.71 2.46 -3.55
N TYR A 237 0.07 1.72 -4.46
CA TYR A 237 0.79 1.05 -5.52
C TYR A 237 1.49 2.05 -6.45
N PHE A 238 0.82 3.15 -6.85
CA PHE A 238 1.40 4.24 -7.64
C PHE A 238 2.62 4.83 -6.95
N ALA A 239 2.44 5.25 -5.71
CA ALA A 239 3.51 5.87 -4.97
C ALA A 239 4.71 4.93 -4.80
N SER A 240 4.48 3.62 -4.64
CA SER A 240 5.54 2.63 -4.54
C SER A 240 6.34 2.44 -5.84
N ILE A 241 5.79 2.76 -7.01
CA ILE A 241 6.51 2.75 -8.29
C ILE A 241 7.61 3.83 -8.29
N LEU A 242 7.26 5.04 -7.85
CA LEU A 242 8.14 6.20 -7.85
C LEU A 242 9.06 6.25 -6.63
N TYR A 243 8.58 5.76 -5.49
CA TYR A 243 9.27 5.80 -4.19
C TYR A 243 9.53 4.37 -3.68
N PRO A 244 10.57 3.69 -4.15
CA PRO A 244 10.82 2.27 -3.87
C PRO A 244 11.20 1.97 -2.41
N THR A 245 11.31 2.97 -1.56
CA THR A 245 11.58 2.84 -0.12
C THR A 245 10.49 3.53 0.68
N GLY A 246 10.28 3.11 1.93
CA GLY A 246 9.24 3.71 2.79
C GLY A 246 7.91 2.94 2.81
N TYR A 247 7.90 1.74 2.22
CA TYR A 247 6.76 0.83 2.26
C TYR A 247 7.14 -0.52 2.87
N LEU A 248 8.14 -0.53 3.75
CA LEU A 248 8.62 -1.73 4.40
C LEU A 248 7.55 -2.29 5.33
N ALA A 249 7.16 -3.55 5.14
CA ALA A 249 6.08 -4.19 5.87
C ALA A 249 6.60 -5.33 6.76
N TYR A 250 6.19 -5.34 8.01
CA TYR A 250 6.70 -6.24 9.05
C TYR A 250 5.81 -7.48 9.17
N PRO A 251 6.38 -8.70 9.13
CA PRO A 251 5.64 -9.93 9.40
C PRO A 251 5.17 -9.93 10.85
N CYS A 252 3.86 -9.95 11.08
CA CYS A 252 3.28 -9.87 12.42
C CYS A 252 1.98 -10.64 12.51
N GLY A 253 1.65 -11.13 13.71
CA GLY A 253 0.42 -11.87 13.96
C GLY A 253 -0.84 -11.02 13.90
N SER A 254 -0.73 -9.74 14.33
CA SER A 254 -1.82 -8.79 14.32
C SER A 254 -1.33 -7.35 14.20
N TYR A 255 -2.22 -6.43 13.82
CA TYR A 255 -1.89 -5.00 13.80
C TYR A 255 -1.64 -4.45 15.21
N GLU A 256 -2.31 -4.98 16.23
CA GLU A 256 -2.06 -4.62 17.63
C GLU A 256 -0.64 -5.01 18.08
N ASP A 257 -0.16 -6.19 17.68
CA ASP A 257 1.20 -6.61 17.96
C ASP A 257 2.23 -5.74 17.21
N PHE A 258 1.92 -5.36 15.97
CA PHE A 258 2.74 -4.42 15.21
C PHE A 258 2.81 -3.05 15.91
N LYS A 259 1.68 -2.48 16.35
CA LYS A 259 1.66 -1.21 17.10
C LYS A 259 2.48 -1.27 18.37
N LYS A 260 2.40 -2.38 19.11
CA LYS A 260 3.19 -2.62 20.34
C LYS A 260 4.67 -2.87 20.05
N GLY A 261 5.06 -3.01 18.78
CA GLY A 261 6.45 -3.25 18.37
C GLY A 261 6.95 -4.67 18.65
N ILE A 262 6.07 -5.65 18.82
CA ILE A 262 6.45 -7.06 19.04
C ILE A 262 7.23 -7.60 17.85
N CYS A 263 6.93 -7.11 16.64
CA CYS A 263 7.53 -7.55 15.38
C CYS A 263 8.64 -6.59 14.88
N PHE A 264 9.26 -5.85 15.76
CA PHE A 264 10.28 -4.84 15.45
C PHE A 264 11.63 -5.22 16.05
N PRO A 265 12.75 -5.03 15.34
CA PRO A 265 12.91 -4.64 13.94
C PRO A 265 12.60 -5.79 12.97
N CYS A 266 12.83 -5.58 11.66
CA CYS A 266 12.75 -6.66 10.67
C CYS A 266 13.60 -7.86 11.09
N PRO A 267 13.10 -9.09 10.88
CA PRO A 267 13.88 -10.29 11.13
C PRO A 267 15.08 -10.41 10.16
N GLN A 268 15.97 -11.36 10.42
CA GLN A 268 17.18 -11.54 9.59
C GLN A 268 16.86 -11.88 8.13
N GLU A 269 15.73 -12.54 7.89
CA GLU A 269 15.22 -12.86 6.56
C GLU A 269 14.77 -11.59 5.79
N GLY A 270 14.67 -10.45 6.48
CA GLY A 270 14.22 -9.18 5.94
C GLY A 270 12.70 -9.00 6.00
N CYS A 271 12.25 -7.88 5.47
CA CYS A 271 10.85 -7.52 5.32
C CYS A 271 10.57 -7.18 3.85
N PRO A 272 9.39 -7.56 3.32
CA PRO A 272 8.99 -7.15 1.98
C PRO A 272 8.62 -5.66 1.90
N MET A 273 8.78 -5.09 0.71
CA MET A 273 8.19 -3.80 0.36
C MET A 273 6.78 -4.01 -0.16
N MET A 274 5.79 -3.30 0.36
CA MET A 274 4.45 -3.27 -0.22
C MET A 274 4.49 -2.58 -1.60
N GLY A 275 3.72 -3.08 -2.57
CA GLY A 275 3.50 -2.47 -3.87
C GLY A 275 4.39 -3.01 -4.99
N HIS A 276 4.85 -2.13 -5.87
CA HIS A 276 5.48 -2.52 -7.14
C HIS A 276 6.68 -3.47 -6.96
N TYR A 277 7.49 -3.25 -5.94
CA TYR A 277 8.73 -4.01 -5.71
C TYR A 277 8.57 -5.19 -4.73
N ALA A 278 7.34 -5.63 -4.43
CA ALA A 278 7.09 -6.77 -3.54
C ALA A 278 7.75 -8.07 -4.02
N ASP A 279 7.87 -8.25 -5.33
CA ASP A 279 8.49 -9.43 -5.95
C ASP A 279 10.01 -9.53 -5.75
N ARG A 280 10.66 -8.47 -5.26
CA ARG A 280 12.09 -8.48 -4.91
C ARG A 280 12.38 -9.18 -3.58
N PHE A 281 11.36 -9.45 -2.76
CA PHE A 281 11.56 -10.14 -1.48
C PHE A 281 11.95 -11.60 -1.70
N PRO A 282 13.16 -12.05 -1.23
CA PRO A 282 13.65 -13.40 -1.52
C PRO A 282 12.75 -14.50 -0.95
N GLU A 283 12.14 -14.26 0.20
CA GLU A 283 11.36 -15.24 0.96
C GLU A 283 9.86 -15.27 0.58
N LYS A 284 9.46 -14.54 -0.48
CA LYS A 284 8.06 -14.29 -0.87
C LYS A 284 7.19 -15.54 -1.08
N LEU A 285 7.79 -16.70 -1.34
CA LEU A 285 7.06 -17.96 -1.56
C LEU A 285 7.17 -18.95 -0.40
N LYS A 286 7.92 -18.63 0.65
CA LYS A 286 8.16 -19.57 1.75
C LYS A 286 7.01 -19.69 2.73
N ARG A 287 6.18 -18.66 2.83
CA ARG A 287 5.05 -18.62 3.75
C ARG A 287 3.82 -18.13 3.00
N VAL A 288 2.74 -18.86 3.06
CA VAL A 288 1.40 -18.42 2.68
C VAL A 288 0.64 -18.01 3.93
N ASP A 289 -0.40 -17.21 3.77
CA ASP A 289 -1.24 -16.68 4.86
C ASP A 289 -0.48 -15.79 5.88
N GLN A 290 0.68 -15.25 5.49
CA GLN A 290 1.45 -14.34 6.32
C GLN A 290 0.95 -12.90 6.12
N LYS A 291 0.52 -12.28 7.22
CA LYS A 291 0.15 -10.86 7.24
C LYS A 291 1.38 -9.98 7.45
N TYR A 292 1.45 -8.91 6.67
CA TYR A 292 2.50 -7.89 6.75
C TYR A 292 1.88 -6.54 7.05
N PHE A 293 2.37 -5.88 8.09
CA PHE A 293 1.84 -4.59 8.55
C PHE A 293 2.86 -3.47 8.36
N LEU A 294 2.35 -2.30 8.00
CA LEU A 294 3.08 -1.04 7.96
C LEU A 294 2.09 0.10 8.24
N ASN A 295 2.59 1.25 8.61
CA ASN A 295 1.80 2.48 8.59
C ASN A 295 2.18 3.31 7.38
N THR A 296 1.26 4.16 6.92
CA THR A 296 1.44 5.11 5.84
C THR A 296 1.07 6.51 6.30
N ALA A 297 1.62 7.53 5.64
CA ALA A 297 1.21 8.91 5.84
C ALA A 297 -0.20 9.19 5.26
N ALA A 298 -0.74 10.36 5.62
CA ALA A 298 -2.03 10.82 5.10
C ALA A 298 -1.94 11.35 3.67
N ASP A 299 -0.81 11.99 3.34
CA ASP A 299 -0.55 12.67 2.09
C ASP A 299 0.51 11.94 1.26
N GLU A 300 0.47 12.13 -0.06
CA GLU A 300 1.51 11.62 -0.95
C GLU A 300 2.91 12.15 -0.55
N PRO A 301 3.95 11.31 -0.66
CA PRO A 301 3.97 9.98 -1.27
C PRO A 301 3.55 8.84 -0.32
N PHE A 302 2.89 9.08 0.79
CA PHE A 302 2.41 8.11 1.80
C PHE A 302 3.52 7.29 2.49
N ALA A 303 4.75 7.41 2.06
CA ALA A 303 5.89 6.62 2.54
C ALA A 303 6.24 6.97 3.99
N THR A 304 6.48 5.94 4.81
CA THR A 304 6.98 6.10 6.18
C THR A 304 8.11 5.12 6.48
N TRP A 305 8.94 5.50 7.44
CA TRP A 305 10.05 4.67 7.94
C TRP A 305 9.89 4.46 9.45
N ARG A 306 9.60 3.22 9.83
CA ARG A 306 9.39 2.88 11.24
C ARG A 306 10.69 2.91 12.03
N GLN A 307 10.64 3.58 13.17
CA GLN A 307 11.76 3.73 14.11
C GLN A 307 11.28 3.51 15.54
N LYS A 308 12.16 3.02 16.39
CA LYS A 308 11.98 3.03 17.84
C LYS A 308 12.90 4.06 18.44
N VAL A 309 12.34 5.04 19.12
CA VAL A 309 13.10 6.13 19.74
C VAL A 309 13.10 6.01 21.25
N PHE A 310 14.21 6.40 21.87
CA PHE A 310 14.39 6.47 23.32
C PHE A 310 14.94 7.86 23.64
N VAL A 311 14.17 8.67 24.35
CA VAL A 311 14.54 10.02 24.75
C VAL A 311 14.80 10.06 26.24
N LYS A 312 16.06 10.26 26.65
CA LYS A 312 16.42 10.50 28.04
C LYS A 312 16.38 12.00 28.32
N LEU A 313 15.61 12.39 29.33
CA LEU A 313 15.44 13.78 29.67
C LEU A 313 16.47 14.29 30.67
N SER A 314 16.81 15.58 30.56
CA SER A 314 17.54 16.39 31.54
C SER A 314 16.74 17.64 31.92
N GLY A 315 17.04 18.25 33.04
CA GLY A 315 16.42 19.52 33.48
C GLY A 315 15.68 19.45 34.81
N VAL A 316 14.41 19.86 34.86
CA VAL A 316 13.63 19.89 36.12
C VAL A 316 13.24 18.50 36.58
N LYS A 317 13.17 18.29 37.91
CA LYS A 317 12.86 16.99 38.51
C LYS A 317 11.51 16.44 38.05
N LYS A 318 10.49 17.29 37.93
CA LYS A 318 9.15 16.91 37.44
C LYS A 318 8.40 18.09 36.83
N THR A 319 7.77 17.85 35.70
CA THR A 319 6.84 18.80 35.05
C THR A 319 5.75 18.04 34.30
N ARG A 320 4.83 18.72 33.66
CA ARG A 320 3.79 18.12 32.84
C ARG A 320 3.72 18.80 31.48
N GLY A 321 3.65 18.00 30.42
CA GLY A 321 3.62 18.48 29.03
C GLY A 321 3.78 17.34 28.04
N ASP A 322 4.17 17.68 26.83
CA ASP A 322 4.49 16.75 25.76
C ASP A 322 5.90 17.00 25.23
N ILE A 323 6.56 15.93 24.81
CA ILE A 323 7.89 15.97 24.20
C ILE A 323 7.82 15.40 22.79
N ASN A 324 8.45 16.12 21.86
CA ASN A 324 8.41 15.86 20.44
C ASN A 324 9.81 15.81 19.86
N LEU A 325 9.98 15.06 18.75
CA LEU A 325 11.15 15.13 17.90
C LEU A 325 10.75 15.73 16.56
N VAL A 326 11.49 16.73 16.10
CA VAL A 326 11.31 17.38 14.80
C VAL A 326 12.41 16.92 13.88
N TYR A 327 12.05 16.28 12.78
CA TYR A 327 12.98 15.80 11.75
C TYR A 327 13.00 16.78 10.59
N TYR A 328 14.18 17.01 10.02
CA TYR A 328 14.39 17.88 8.86
C TYR A 328 15.08 17.11 7.73
N ASP A 329 14.62 17.30 6.51
CA ASP A 329 15.26 16.75 5.33
C ASP A 329 16.29 17.68 4.68
N THR A 330 16.89 17.25 3.57
CA THR A 330 17.86 18.04 2.78
C THR A 330 17.24 19.26 2.09
N GLN A 331 15.92 19.34 1.99
CA GLN A 331 15.19 20.45 1.37
C GLN A 331 14.67 21.46 2.40
N GLY A 332 14.87 21.17 3.70
CA GLY A 332 14.39 22.00 4.80
C GLY A 332 12.93 21.71 5.19
N THR A 333 12.30 20.68 4.61
CA THR A 333 11.00 20.21 5.07
C THR A 333 11.14 19.63 6.46
N SER A 334 10.18 19.90 7.35
CA SER A 334 10.20 19.36 8.71
C SER A 334 8.88 18.68 9.06
N LYS A 335 8.99 17.66 9.90
CA LYS A 335 7.85 16.96 10.49
C LYS A 335 8.10 16.73 11.99
N GLU A 336 7.07 16.95 12.79
CA GLU A 336 7.08 16.82 14.24
C GLU A 336 6.34 15.55 14.66
N TYR A 337 6.91 14.81 15.61
CA TYR A 337 6.38 13.55 16.13
C TYR A 337 6.38 13.54 17.65
N GLU A 338 5.22 13.28 18.24
CA GLU A 338 5.09 13.13 19.70
C GLU A 338 5.76 11.85 20.17
N VAL A 339 6.62 11.97 21.20
CA VAL A 339 7.29 10.84 21.84
C VAL A 339 6.57 10.44 23.13
N ALA A 340 6.18 11.42 23.93
CA ALA A 340 5.43 11.19 25.16
C ALA A 340 4.63 12.44 25.55
N SER A 341 3.53 12.22 26.26
CA SER A 341 2.69 13.26 26.84
C SER A 341 2.30 12.89 28.27
N GLY A 342 2.18 13.87 29.15
CA GLY A 342 1.78 13.70 30.54
C GLY A 342 2.83 14.15 31.54
N ASP A 343 3.07 13.37 32.60
CA ASP A 343 4.11 13.65 33.61
C ASP A 343 5.49 13.33 33.05
N LEU A 344 6.38 14.30 33.07
CA LEU A 344 7.75 14.25 32.58
C LEU A 344 8.73 14.44 33.72
N SER A 345 9.75 13.60 33.82
CA SER A 345 10.75 13.65 34.89
C SER A 345 12.17 13.64 34.34
N GLN A 346 13.07 14.32 34.99
CA GLN A 346 14.51 14.25 34.76
C GLN A 346 14.99 12.79 34.90
N ASP A 347 15.95 12.40 34.09
CA ASP A 347 16.56 11.07 34.04
C ASP A 347 15.65 9.93 33.56
N ASP A 348 14.35 10.16 33.39
CA ASP A 348 13.45 9.18 32.81
C ASP A 348 13.73 9.00 31.31
N VAL A 349 13.50 7.78 30.82
CA VAL A 349 13.64 7.41 29.42
C VAL A 349 12.26 7.14 28.84
N TYR A 350 11.86 7.95 27.87
CA TYR A 350 10.60 7.82 27.16
C TYR A 350 10.83 7.05 25.86
N THR A 351 9.99 6.06 25.60
CA THR A 351 10.14 5.17 24.44
C THR A 351 8.89 5.23 23.58
N GLN A 352 9.06 5.42 22.26
CA GLN A 352 7.98 5.44 21.29
C GLN A 352 8.38 4.77 19.98
N TYR A 353 7.40 4.19 19.27
CA TYR A 353 7.53 3.78 17.88
C TYR A 353 7.00 4.90 16.99
N LEU A 354 7.85 5.43 16.13
CA LEU A 354 7.50 6.50 15.19
C LEU A 354 7.53 5.94 13.76
N ASP A 355 6.53 6.29 12.97
CA ASP A 355 6.50 6.06 11.53
C ASP A 355 6.78 7.41 10.85
N VAL A 356 8.08 7.70 10.63
CA VAL A 356 8.53 9.01 10.17
C VAL A 356 8.37 9.15 8.67
N GLU A 357 7.87 10.31 8.21
CA GLU A 357 7.65 10.61 6.80
C GLU A 357 8.91 11.11 6.08
N ILE A 358 9.94 11.46 6.83
CA ILE A 358 11.25 11.85 6.29
C ILE A 358 12.15 10.63 6.23
N ASN A 359 12.67 10.33 5.02
CA ASN A 359 13.60 9.22 4.84
C ASN A 359 14.83 9.41 5.76
N PRO A 360 15.15 8.46 6.64
CA PRO A 360 16.29 8.55 7.54
C PRO A 360 17.61 8.85 6.84
N LYS A 361 17.78 8.41 5.59
CA LYS A 361 18.97 8.71 4.76
C LYS A 361 19.05 10.18 4.32
N ASN A 362 17.93 10.87 4.30
CA ASN A 362 17.82 12.29 3.92
C ASN A 362 17.67 13.19 5.14
N THR A 363 17.63 12.64 6.35
CA THR A 363 17.54 13.42 7.59
C THR A 363 18.86 14.16 7.82
N THR A 364 18.79 15.49 7.88
CA THR A 364 19.95 16.38 8.07
C THR A 364 20.06 16.90 9.49
N LYS A 365 18.91 17.01 10.18
CA LYS A 365 18.82 17.59 11.51
C LYS A 365 17.66 16.95 12.28
N ILE A 366 17.85 16.77 13.58
CA ILE A 366 16.78 16.41 14.53
C ILE A 366 16.82 17.43 15.66
N GLU A 367 15.66 17.93 16.06
CA GLU A 367 15.48 18.80 17.21
C GLU A 367 14.54 18.15 18.22
N PHE A 368 14.83 18.38 19.50
CA PHE A 368 13.93 18.11 20.60
C PHE A 368 13.10 19.36 20.88
N LEU A 369 11.79 19.19 21.02
CA LEU A 369 10.84 20.24 21.39
C LEU A 369 9.97 19.74 22.53
N TRP A 370 9.69 20.59 23.51
CA TRP A 370 8.74 20.27 24.53
C TRP A 370 7.74 21.41 24.73
N ASN A 371 6.50 21.04 24.98
CA ASN A 371 5.40 21.96 25.26
C ASN A 371 4.85 21.69 26.64
N LYS A 372 4.58 22.73 27.42
CA LYS A 372 4.04 22.58 28.76
C LYS A 372 2.54 22.43 28.77
N ALA A 373 2.00 21.68 29.71
CA ALA A 373 0.57 21.71 30.03
C ALA A 373 0.16 23.04 30.67
N ILE A 374 -1.10 23.42 30.54
CA ILE A 374 -1.65 24.73 30.98
C ILE A 374 -1.33 25.05 32.45
N PHE A 375 -1.26 24.04 33.31
CA PHE A 375 -1.02 24.20 34.77
C PHE A 375 0.39 23.80 35.21
N SER A 376 1.37 23.74 34.32
CA SER A 376 2.76 23.40 34.68
C SER A 376 3.58 24.64 35.10
N LEU A 377 4.73 24.42 35.77
CA LEU A 377 5.63 25.47 36.23
C LEU A 377 6.10 26.38 35.08
N LEU A 378 5.93 27.70 35.24
CA LEU A 378 6.27 28.69 34.18
C LEU A 378 7.75 28.74 33.78
N TRP A 379 8.66 28.35 34.67
CA TRP A 379 10.12 28.39 34.49
C TRP A 379 10.75 27.00 34.32
N ALA A 380 9.92 25.98 34.09
CA ALA A 380 10.45 24.67 33.81
C ALA A 380 11.31 24.68 32.53
N ARG A 381 12.47 24.05 32.59
CA ARG A 381 13.35 23.84 31.43
C ARG A 381 13.62 22.34 31.31
N LEU A 382 13.46 21.80 30.13
CA LEU A 382 13.76 20.43 29.79
C LEU A 382 14.73 20.39 28.61
N GLY A 383 15.42 19.27 28.47
CA GLY A 383 16.24 18.97 27.32
C GLY A 383 16.30 17.45 27.12
N ALA A 384 16.57 17.01 25.93
CA ALA A 384 16.99 15.65 25.66
C ALA A 384 18.49 15.56 25.95
N GLU A 385 18.89 14.75 26.95
CA GLU A 385 20.29 14.42 27.19
C GLU A 385 20.80 13.52 26.06
N THR A 386 20.07 12.45 25.78
CA THR A 386 20.35 11.54 24.66
C THR A 386 19.06 11.12 23.97
N VAL A 387 19.14 10.95 22.65
CA VAL A 387 18.12 10.34 21.81
C VAL A 387 18.74 9.16 21.07
N ASN A 388 18.29 7.97 21.41
CA ASN A 388 18.70 6.75 20.70
C ASN A 388 17.61 6.33 19.75
N ILE A 389 17.96 6.06 18.50
CA ILE A 389 17.05 5.64 17.44
C ILE A 389 17.46 4.27 16.93
N ILE A 390 16.53 3.33 16.92
CA ILE A 390 16.69 2.03 16.26
C ILE A 390 15.87 2.06 14.97
N HIS A 391 16.52 1.82 13.84
CA HIS A 391 15.86 1.76 12.53
C HIS A 391 15.20 0.40 12.31
N GLY A 392 13.96 0.40 11.87
CA GLY A 392 13.17 -0.82 11.74
C GLY A 392 13.63 -1.75 10.62
N ALA A 393 14.25 -1.22 9.58
CA ALA A 393 14.65 -1.99 8.41
C ALA A 393 15.78 -2.99 8.69
N ASP A 394 16.73 -2.61 9.53
CA ASP A 394 17.99 -3.34 9.75
C ASP A 394 18.42 -3.40 11.22
N GLY A 395 17.67 -2.76 12.12
CA GLY A 395 18.03 -2.65 13.54
C GLY A 395 19.22 -1.73 13.83
N HIS A 396 19.71 -1.00 12.81
CA HIS A 396 20.80 -0.04 12.99
C HIS A 396 20.47 0.98 14.08
N ARG A 397 21.48 1.38 14.88
CA ARG A 397 21.32 2.34 15.97
C ARG A 397 22.05 3.63 15.65
N SER A 398 21.34 4.74 15.87
CA SER A 398 21.89 6.09 15.82
C SER A 398 21.70 6.76 17.17
N THR A 399 22.71 7.47 17.65
CA THR A 399 22.65 8.20 18.92
C THR A 399 22.88 9.68 18.66
N PHE A 400 22.04 10.50 19.28
CA PHE A 400 22.15 11.96 19.27
C PHE A 400 22.19 12.49 20.69
N CYS A 401 22.96 13.56 20.91
CA CYS A 401 23.08 14.22 22.19
C CYS A 401 22.58 15.66 22.10
N GLY A 402 21.85 16.09 23.14
CA GLY A 402 21.48 17.47 23.34
C GLY A 402 22.32 18.10 24.45
N HIS A 403 22.62 19.38 24.31
CA HIS A 403 23.40 20.12 25.31
C HIS A 403 22.51 21.10 26.06
N GLY A 404 22.48 20.97 27.40
CA GLY A 404 21.71 21.85 28.26
C GLY A 404 20.19 21.59 28.22
N THR A 405 19.44 22.61 28.53
CA THR A 405 17.96 22.59 28.59
C THR A 405 17.38 23.81 27.89
N VAL A 406 16.19 23.70 27.33
CA VAL A 406 15.46 24.75 26.62
C VAL A 406 14.18 25.14 27.39
N ALA A 407 13.67 26.35 27.16
CA ALA A 407 12.35 26.72 27.61
C ALA A 407 11.28 26.01 26.75
N TYR A 408 10.06 25.96 27.25
CA TYR A 408 8.96 25.36 26.48
C TYR A 408 8.74 26.14 25.18
N GLY A 409 8.50 25.42 24.10
CA GLY A 409 8.37 25.97 22.75
C GLY A 409 9.67 26.33 22.05
N ASP A 410 10.81 26.30 22.76
CA ASP A 410 12.12 26.50 22.14
C ASP A 410 12.72 25.16 21.65
N PRO A 411 13.21 25.08 20.43
CA PRO A 411 13.84 23.86 19.93
C PRO A 411 15.26 23.68 20.50
N GLN A 412 15.63 22.42 20.80
CA GLN A 412 16.99 22.02 21.14
C GLN A 412 17.58 21.23 20.00
N LEU A 413 18.64 21.71 19.38
CA LEU A 413 19.38 20.96 18.38
C LEU A 413 20.05 19.72 18.98
N LEU A 414 19.86 18.58 18.34
CA LEU A 414 20.52 17.32 18.68
C LEU A 414 21.64 17.05 17.67
N THR A 415 22.82 16.67 18.18
CA THR A 415 24.00 16.36 17.36
C THR A 415 24.39 14.89 17.51
N PRO A 416 24.84 14.22 16.41
CA PRO A 416 25.34 12.86 16.51
C PRO A 416 26.44 12.75 17.56
N CYS A 417 26.40 11.74 18.38
CA CYS A 417 27.38 11.42 19.41
C CYS A 417 27.55 9.90 19.57
#